data_0c8216c5d6f1ed1c0c035a1e13b8a0ea
#
_entry.id   0c8216c5d6f1ed1c0c035a1e13b8a0ea
#
_cell.length_a   1.000
_cell.length_b   1.000
_cell.length_c   1.000
_cell.angle_alpha   90.00
_cell.angle_beta   90.00
_cell.angle_gamma   90.00
#
_symmetry.space_group_name_H-M   'P 1'
#
loop_
_entity.id
_entity.type
_entity.pdbx_description
1 polymer ?
#
loop_
_entity_poly.entity_id
_entity_poly.type
_entity_poly.pdbx_seq_one_letter_code
_entity_poly.pdbx_strand_id
1 'polypeptide(L)'
;MAAAFAVTLFLAGCAGSTDKGTSPAAVPLKETMNPISVRQLVAADNEHNRTIMFQLLKSVEAFVEYREKGNDRIFSVPAKGAALKGNNGITDSYICTAELKDLKKGTAYEYRTRTGNTVSGWMDFRTDDGRAFKTVI
;
A
#
# COMPACT_ATOMS: atom_id res chain seq x y z
N MET A 1 59.56 45.40 -36.90
CA MET A 1 59.31 44.32 -35.91
C MET A 1 57.88 43.90 -36.05
N ALA A 2 57.62 42.81 -36.75
CA ALA A 2 56.29 42.30 -36.98
C ALA A 2 56.28 40.86 -36.48
N ALA A 3 55.53 40.57 -35.45
CA ALA A 3 55.32 39.23 -34.90
C ALA A 3 54.08 38.63 -35.56
N ALA A 4 54.30 37.58 -36.37
CA ALA A 4 53.25 36.79 -36.98
C ALA A 4 52.70 35.81 -35.96
N PHE A 5 51.42 35.91 -35.63
CA PHE A 5 50.69 34.88 -34.87
C PHE A 5 50.08 33.88 -35.83
N ALA A 6 50.60 32.65 -35.80
CA ALA A 6 50.01 31.53 -36.49
C ALA A 6 48.82 30.98 -35.70
N VAL A 7 47.63 31.08 -36.28
CA VAL A 7 46.41 30.48 -35.72
C VAL A 7 46.35 29.05 -36.21
N THR A 8 46.62 28.08 -35.36
CA THR A 8 46.43 26.67 -35.63
C THR A 8 44.97 26.29 -35.39
N LEU A 9 44.26 26.03 -36.49
CA LEU A 9 42.87 25.54 -36.46
C LEU A 9 42.86 24.06 -36.14
N PHE A 10 42.54 23.71 -34.90
CA PHE A 10 42.24 22.32 -34.52
C PHE A 10 40.81 21.99 -34.92
N LEU A 11 40.63 21.18 -35.95
CA LEU A 11 39.42 20.49 -36.27
C LEU A 11 39.27 19.32 -35.28
N ALA A 12 38.61 19.54 -34.17
CA ALA A 12 38.15 18.47 -33.29
C ALA A 12 36.93 17.83 -33.93
N GLY A 13 37.09 16.62 -34.45
CA GLY A 13 36.00 15.78 -34.92
C GLY A 13 35.04 15.48 -33.78
N CYS A 14 33.81 15.96 -33.87
CA CYS A 14 32.72 15.50 -33.02
C CYS A 14 32.41 14.04 -33.36
N ALA A 15 32.98 13.11 -32.60
CA ALA A 15 32.44 11.77 -32.51
C ALA A 15 31.05 11.90 -31.89
N GLY A 16 30.02 11.70 -32.71
CA GLY A 16 28.64 11.65 -32.25
C GLY A 16 28.46 10.49 -31.29
N SER A 17 28.51 10.75 -30.00
CA SER A 17 27.99 9.86 -29.00
C SER A 17 26.48 9.87 -29.16
N THR A 18 25.96 8.85 -29.83
CA THR A 18 24.54 8.55 -29.77
C THR A 18 24.26 8.02 -28.36
N ASP A 19 24.12 8.94 -27.44
CA ASP A 19 23.47 8.66 -26.17
C ASP A 19 22.03 8.25 -26.53
N LYS A 20 21.83 6.92 -26.58
CA LYS A 20 20.48 6.35 -26.48
C LYS A 20 20.01 6.75 -25.10
N GLY A 21 19.37 7.91 -25.02
CA GLY A 21 18.61 8.31 -23.86
C GLY A 21 17.69 7.15 -23.52
N THR A 22 18.09 6.36 -22.55
CA THR A 22 17.21 5.41 -21.89
C THR A 22 16.13 6.28 -21.28
N SER A 23 15.01 6.40 -22.00
CA SER A 23 13.79 6.97 -21.43
C SER A 23 13.59 6.28 -20.09
N PRO A 24 13.46 7.01 -18.98
CA PRO A 24 13.22 6.37 -17.70
C PRO A 24 12.03 5.45 -17.91
N ALA A 25 12.23 4.14 -17.67
CA ALA A 25 11.18 3.15 -17.82
C ALA A 25 9.97 3.70 -17.07
N ALA A 26 8.86 3.90 -17.78
CA ALA A 26 7.64 4.40 -17.19
C ALA A 26 7.33 3.49 -16.03
N VAL A 27 7.37 4.03 -14.80
CA VAL A 27 6.97 3.28 -13.61
C VAL A 27 5.57 2.77 -13.91
N PRO A 28 5.35 1.45 -13.94
CA PRO A 28 4.04 0.92 -14.28
C PRO A 28 3.04 1.55 -13.31
N LEU A 29 2.01 2.21 -13.87
CA LEU A 29 0.93 2.77 -13.07
C LEU A 29 0.40 1.63 -12.20
N LYS A 30 0.53 1.76 -10.87
CA LYS A 30 0.03 0.76 -9.94
C LYS A 30 -1.45 0.57 -10.24
N GLU A 31 -1.80 -0.65 -10.66
CA GLU A 31 -3.16 -0.99 -10.99
C GLU A 31 -4.05 -0.72 -9.78
N THR A 32 -5.09 0.10 -9.97
CA THR A 32 -6.01 0.46 -8.89
C THR A 32 -7.18 -0.51 -8.88
N MET A 33 -7.56 -0.97 -7.71
CA MET A 33 -8.65 -1.91 -7.54
C MET A 33 -9.40 -1.66 -6.24
N ASN A 34 -10.72 -1.65 -6.33
CA ASN A 34 -11.56 -1.59 -5.14
C ASN A 34 -11.59 -2.96 -4.45
N PRO A 35 -11.28 -3.03 -3.15
CA PRO A 35 -11.41 -4.26 -2.39
C PRO A 35 -12.88 -4.64 -2.23
N ILE A 36 -13.13 -5.93 -2.24
CA ILE A 36 -14.44 -6.53 -1.98
C ILE A 36 -14.42 -7.20 -0.61
N SER A 37 -15.60 -7.31 0.01
CA SER A 37 -15.79 -8.05 1.26
C SER A 37 -14.80 -7.64 2.37
N VAL A 38 -14.64 -6.34 2.61
CA VAL A 38 -13.81 -5.85 3.71
C VAL A 38 -14.43 -6.26 5.02
N ARG A 39 -13.67 -6.97 5.86
CA ARG A 39 -14.12 -7.52 7.15
C ARG A 39 -13.10 -7.25 8.25
N GLN A 40 -13.61 -7.08 9.44
CA GLN A 40 -12.81 -7.12 10.67
C GLN A 40 -12.91 -8.53 11.25
N LEU A 41 -11.77 -9.11 11.59
CA LEU A 41 -11.70 -10.38 12.29
C LEU A 41 -11.36 -10.11 13.75
N VAL A 42 -12.08 -10.82 14.61
CA VAL A 42 -11.84 -10.83 16.04
C VAL A 42 -10.66 -11.77 16.31
N ALA A 43 -9.64 -11.29 16.99
CA ALA A 43 -8.47 -12.06 17.39
C ALA A 43 -8.59 -12.50 18.86
N ALA A 44 -7.70 -13.37 19.31
CA ALA A 44 -7.65 -13.79 20.71
C ALA A 44 -7.36 -12.60 21.66
N ASP A 45 -6.57 -11.63 21.19
CA ASP A 45 -6.35 -10.37 21.90
C ASP A 45 -7.02 -9.22 21.13
N ASN A 46 -8.27 -8.94 21.47
CA ASN A 46 -9.03 -7.83 20.91
C ASN A 46 -8.78 -6.49 21.59
N GLU A 47 -8.09 -6.50 22.72
CA GLU A 47 -7.75 -5.28 23.43
C GLU A 47 -6.66 -4.50 22.68
N HIS A 48 -5.71 -5.22 22.05
CA HIS A 48 -4.52 -4.61 21.46
C HIS A 48 -4.32 -4.94 19.98
N ASN A 49 -5.11 -5.86 19.43
CA ASN A 49 -4.93 -6.31 18.05
C ASN A 49 -6.26 -6.29 17.27
N ARG A 50 -6.15 -6.06 15.97
CA ARG A 50 -7.27 -6.19 15.03
C ARG A 50 -6.76 -6.69 13.70
N THR A 51 -7.43 -7.66 13.12
CA THR A 51 -7.13 -8.14 11.77
C THR A 51 -8.16 -7.61 10.79
N ILE A 52 -7.69 -6.99 9.73
CA ILE A 52 -8.51 -6.55 8.62
C ILE A 52 -8.27 -7.48 7.44
N MET A 53 -9.34 -8.03 6.91
CA MET A 53 -9.31 -8.94 5.76
C MET A 53 -10.19 -8.38 4.64
N PHE A 54 -9.73 -8.50 3.41
CA PHE A 54 -10.49 -8.12 2.23
C PHE A 54 -10.04 -8.93 1.01
N GLN A 55 -10.84 -8.92 -0.02
CA GLN A 55 -10.60 -9.67 -1.23
C GLN A 55 -10.28 -8.74 -2.39
N LEU A 56 -9.33 -9.15 -3.23
CA LEU A 56 -8.96 -8.48 -4.48
C LEU A 56 -9.07 -9.48 -5.63
N LEU A 57 -9.51 -9.02 -6.80
CA LEU A 57 -9.60 -9.86 -8.00
C LEU A 57 -8.26 -10.06 -8.71
N LYS A 58 -7.27 -9.22 -8.38
CA LYS A 58 -5.92 -9.30 -8.93
C LYS A 58 -4.89 -9.08 -7.83
N SER A 59 -3.66 -9.55 -8.05
CA SER A 59 -2.53 -9.29 -7.15
C SER A 59 -2.04 -7.87 -7.34
N VAL A 60 -2.38 -6.99 -6.40
CA VAL A 60 -1.89 -5.62 -6.33
C VAL A 60 -1.35 -5.33 -4.94
N GLU A 61 -0.44 -4.38 -4.85
CA GLU A 61 0.05 -3.93 -3.55
C GLU A 61 -1.09 -3.25 -2.77
N ALA A 62 -1.31 -3.72 -1.55
CA ALA A 62 -2.40 -3.26 -0.72
C ALA A 62 -1.94 -2.97 0.71
N PHE A 63 -2.58 -1.99 1.32
CA PHE A 63 -2.31 -1.55 2.69
C PHE A 63 -3.62 -1.33 3.43
N VAL A 64 -3.56 -1.43 4.74
CA VAL A 64 -4.57 -0.90 5.63
C VAL A 64 -3.97 0.31 6.34
N GLU A 65 -4.63 1.44 6.19
CA GLU A 65 -4.32 2.67 6.92
C GLU A 65 -5.28 2.80 8.09
N TYR A 66 -4.79 3.21 9.24
CA TYR A 66 -5.62 3.37 10.42
C TYR A 66 -5.15 4.53 11.30
N ARG A 67 -6.04 5.03 12.12
CA ARG A 67 -5.78 6.09 13.09
C ARG A 67 -6.72 5.99 14.29
N GLU A 68 -6.34 6.57 15.41
CA GLU A 68 -7.29 6.82 16.50
C GLU A 68 -8.35 7.82 16.02
N LYS A 69 -9.60 7.59 16.33
CA LYS A 69 -10.69 8.48 15.94
C LYS A 69 -10.49 9.88 16.53
N GLY A 70 -10.49 10.89 15.70
CA GLY A 70 -10.21 12.27 16.07
C GLY A 70 -8.73 12.65 16.11
N ASN A 71 -7.81 11.74 15.68
CA ASN A 71 -6.39 12.03 15.53
C ASN A 71 -6.00 12.03 14.05
N ASP A 72 -5.18 12.97 13.63
CA ASP A 72 -4.73 13.08 12.23
C ASP A 72 -3.56 12.16 11.87
N ARG A 73 -2.92 11.55 12.88
CA ARG A 73 -1.78 10.66 12.66
C ARG A 73 -2.25 9.33 12.07
N ILE A 74 -1.89 9.08 10.82
CA ILE A 74 -2.21 7.84 10.09
C ILE A 74 -1.03 6.89 10.16
N PHE A 75 -1.33 5.63 10.49
CA PHE A 75 -0.43 4.49 10.40
C PHE A 75 -0.80 3.65 9.19
N SER A 76 0.18 2.99 8.57
CA SER A 76 -0.03 2.15 7.39
C SER A 76 0.62 0.79 7.58
N VAL A 77 -0.13 -0.28 7.36
CA VAL A 77 0.32 -1.67 7.47
C VAL A 77 0.13 -2.36 6.14
N PRO A 78 1.16 -3.03 5.59
CA PRO A 78 1.01 -3.79 4.36
C PRO A 78 0.08 -4.99 4.56
N ALA A 79 -0.81 -5.23 3.62
CA ALA A 79 -1.67 -6.39 3.59
C ALA A 79 -0.99 -7.53 2.82
N LYS A 80 -0.94 -8.72 3.43
CA LYS A 80 -0.41 -9.93 2.81
C LYS A 80 -1.51 -10.60 2.00
N GLY A 81 -1.29 -10.77 0.70
CA GLY A 81 -2.21 -11.44 -0.21
C GLY A 81 -1.91 -12.93 -0.33
N ALA A 82 -2.93 -13.76 -0.20
CA ALA A 82 -2.90 -15.18 -0.49
C ALA A 82 -3.84 -15.50 -1.65
N ALA A 83 -3.36 -16.23 -2.66
CA ALA A 83 -4.17 -16.61 -3.81
C ALA A 83 -5.28 -17.60 -3.37
N LEU A 84 -6.51 -17.29 -3.72
CA LEU A 84 -7.66 -18.19 -3.60
C LEU A 84 -7.88 -18.89 -4.94
N LYS A 85 -7.73 -20.19 -4.95
CA LYS A 85 -7.91 -21.02 -6.15
C LYS A 85 -9.32 -21.63 -6.17
N GLY A 86 -9.98 -21.53 -7.32
CA GLY A 86 -11.21 -22.23 -7.59
C GLY A 86 -11.00 -23.74 -7.76
N ASN A 87 -12.09 -24.48 -7.90
CA ASN A 87 -12.08 -25.95 -8.07
C ASN A 87 -11.31 -26.43 -9.32
N ASN A 88 -11.12 -25.56 -10.31
CA ASN A 88 -10.33 -25.81 -11.51
C ASN A 88 -8.83 -25.53 -11.35
N GLY A 89 -8.37 -25.15 -10.14
CA GLY A 89 -7.00 -24.77 -9.83
C GLY A 89 -6.57 -23.38 -10.33
N ILE A 90 -7.47 -22.64 -10.98
CA ILE A 90 -7.21 -21.27 -11.44
C ILE A 90 -7.37 -20.33 -10.24
N THR A 91 -6.50 -19.32 -10.17
CA THR A 91 -6.62 -18.26 -9.14
C THR A 91 -7.76 -17.32 -9.51
N ASP A 92 -8.82 -17.31 -8.70
CA ASP A 92 -10.00 -16.47 -8.92
C ASP A 92 -9.85 -15.11 -8.23
N SER A 93 -9.11 -15.05 -7.13
CA SER A 93 -8.94 -13.84 -6.33
C SER A 93 -7.80 -14.00 -5.32
N TYR A 94 -7.59 -12.94 -4.57
CA TYR A 94 -6.59 -12.88 -3.49
C TYR A 94 -7.26 -12.45 -2.20
N ILE A 95 -7.03 -13.19 -1.13
CA ILE A 95 -7.43 -12.78 0.22
C ILE A 95 -6.26 -12.02 0.82
N CYS A 96 -6.49 -10.75 1.12
CA CYS A 96 -5.51 -9.86 1.72
C CYS A 96 -5.80 -9.69 3.20
N THR A 97 -4.75 -9.80 4.02
CA THR A 97 -4.85 -9.73 5.48
C THR A 97 -3.82 -8.76 6.02
N ALA A 98 -4.25 -7.83 6.86
CA ALA A 98 -3.38 -6.91 7.59
C ALA A 98 -3.67 -7.00 9.09
N GLU A 99 -2.62 -7.17 9.90
CA GLU A 99 -2.71 -7.22 11.35
C GLU A 99 -2.32 -5.86 11.92
N LEU A 100 -3.27 -5.20 12.57
CA LEU A 100 -3.05 -4.00 13.35
C LEU A 100 -2.67 -4.42 14.76
N LYS A 101 -1.49 -4.03 15.24
CA LYS A 101 -0.93 -4.43 16.53
C LYS A 101 -0.69 -3.21 17.41
N ASP A 102 -0.47 -3.49 18.69
CA ASP A 102 -0.13 -2.46 19.69
C ASP A 102 -1.17 -1.33 19.77
N LEU A 103 -2.42 -1.67 19.55
CA LEU A 103 -3.53 -0.74 19.69
C LEU A 103 -3.78 -0.45 21.18
N LYS A 104 -4.31 0.72 21.46
CA LYS A 104 -4.72 1.09 22.81
C LYS A 104 -6.06 0.41 23.15
N LYS A 105 -6.13 -0.17 24.34
CA LYS A 105 -7.33 -0.80 24.90
C LYS A 105 -8.48 0.19 24.99
N GLY A 106 -9.69 -0.27 24.70
CA GLY A 106 -10.93 0.51 24.85
C GLY A 106 -11.01 1.75 23.98
N THR A 107 -10.23 1.82 22.90
CA THR A 107 -10.05 3.02 22.07
C THR A 107 -10.78 2.88 20.74
N ALA A 108 -11.42 3.96 20.31
CA ALA A 108 -12.05 4.04 18.99
C ALA A 108 -11.00 4.36 17.92
N TYR A 109 -11.03 3.61 16.83
CA TYR A 109 -10.19 3.73 15.68
C TYR A 109 -11.01 3.84 14.42
N GLU A 110 -10.39 4.38 13.37
CA GLU A 110 -10.87 4.34 12.01
C GLU A 110 -9.82 3.66 11.15
N TYR A 111 -10.25 2.86 10.18
CA TYR A 111 -9.36 2.25 9.18
C TYR A 111 -9.92 2.39 7.79
N ARG A 112 -9.04 2.30 6.80
CA ARG A 112 -9.38 2.26 5.39
C ARG A 112 -8.40 1.39 4.64
N THR A 113 -8.81 0.90 3.47
CA THR A 113 -7.93 0.14 2.57
C THR A 113 -7.34 1.06 1.51
N ARG A 114 -6.08 0.85 1.17
CA ARG A 114 -5.41 1.49 0.04
C ARG A 114 -4.85 0.42 -0.88
N THR A 115 -5.27 0.43 -2.15
CA THR A 115 -4.83 -0.47 -3.21
C THR A 115 -4.33 0.37 -4.39
N GLY A 116 -3.03 0.35 -4.63
CA GLY A 116 -2.44 1.27 -5.60
C GLY A 116 -2.77 2.72 -5.25
N ASN A 117 -3.50 3.40 -6.14
CA ASN A 117 -3.93 4.80 -5.96
C ASN A 117 -5.36 4.94 -5.41
N THR A 118 -6.08 3.81 -5.23
CA THR A 118 -7.44 3.84 -4.71
C THR A 118 -7.44 3.74 -3.20
N VAL A 119 -8.21 4.61 -2.56
CA VAL A 119 -8.39 4.65 -1.10
C VAL A 119 -9.88 4.54 -0.80
N SER A 120 -10.26 3.63 0.09
CA SER A 120 -11.65 3.50 0.53
C SER A 120 -12.06 4.62 1.49
N GLY A 121 -13.35 4.73 1.77
CA GLY A 121 -13.84 5.50 2.91
C GLY A 121 -13.34 4.95 4.24
N TRP A 122 -13.38 5.78 5.28
CA TRP A 122 -13.06 5.37 6.64
C TRP A 122 -14.17 4.48 7.21
N MET A 123 -13.75 3.42 7.91
CA MET A 123 -14.61 2.47 8.60
C MET A 123 -14.21 2.43 10.07
N ASP A 124 -15.17 2.39 10.97
CA ASP A 124 -14.93 2.45 12.41
C ASP A 124 -14.70 1.07 13.01
N PHE A 125 -13.85 1.01 14.04
CA PHE A 125 -13.82 -0.08 15.00
C PHE A 125 -13.41 0.41 16.39
N ARG A 126 -13.63 -0.42 17.39
CA ARG A 126 -13.19 -0.16 18.76
C ARG A 126 -12.46 -1.39 19.29
N THR A 127 -11.36 -1.18 19.98
CA THR A 127 -10.69 -2.23 20.73
C THR A 127 -11.49 -2.56 21.99
N ASP A 128 -11.39 -3.81 22.44
CA ASP A 128 -12.04 -4.24 23.68
C ASP A 128 -11.48 -3.46 24.87
N ASP A 129 -12.33 -3.16 25.84
CA ASP A 129 -11.94 -2.49 27.09
C ASP A 129 -11.68 -3.48 28.24
N GLY A 130 -11.77 -4.79 27.96
CA GLY A 130 -11.57 -5.87 28.93
C GLY A 130 -12.69 -5.99 29.97
N ARG A 131 -13.80 -5.26 29.78
CA ARG A 131 -14.96 -5.41 30.64
C ARG A 131 -15.81 -6.58 30.16
N ALA A 132 -16.31 -7.37 31.11
CA ALA A 132 -17.28 -8.40 30.78
C ALA A 132 -18.52 -7.75 30.17
N PHE A 133 -18.94 -8.20 28.98
CA PHE A 133 -20.22 -7.79 28.42
C PHE A 133 -21.31 -8.75 28.90
N LYS A 134 -22.47 -8.19 29.24
CA LYS A 134 -23.63 -8.96 29.62
C LYS A 134 -24.49 -9.18 28.37
N THR A 135 -24.52 -10.42 27.88
CA THR A 135 -25.50 -10.79 26.85
C THR A 135 -26.84 -10.99 27.51
N VAL A 136 -27.82 -10.20 27.14
CA VAL A 136 -29.23 -10.43 27.51
C VAL A 136 -29.80 -11.36 26.45
N ILE A 137 -30.16 -12.55 26.84
CA ILE A 137 -30.85 -13.55 26.01
C ILE A 137 -32.35 -13.27 26.08
#